data_a495174116ddb672511c2d399f6037df
#
_entry.id   a495174116ddb672511c2d399f6037df
#
_cell.length_a   1.000
_cell.length_b   1.000
_cell.length_c   1.000
_cell.angle_alpha   90.00
_cell.angle_beta   90.00
_cell.angle_gamma   90.00
#
_symmetry.space_group_name_H-M   'P 1'
#
loop_
_entity.id
_entity.type
_entity.pdbx_description
1 polymer ?
#
loop_
_entity_poly.entity_id
_entity_poly.type
_entity_poly.pdbx_seq_one_letter_code
_entity_poly.pdbx_strand_id
1 'polypeptide(L)'
;SVSTYVESFSEGHRSFGDYGDVIVYERYGNPDATPIIHRAMMRLEYNQTAHSFDVPSLASLPLSKWGNGGLEEGRWWNLSGWVDVYDVGYRSALLRVDLSSLLTHYSQEGLSHDGIITMGDHNLQPTSDGYLGVYDQSPSVSICRDPVRDEWIVAEAKLELPWLGLVKLWVNGDMPANTPENSKTNLLVLLALLIVVPLAIDLAGLVLQRRGIDPWATLRERLRRGK
;
A
#
# COMPACT_ATOMS: atom_id res chain seq x y z
N SER A 1 -7.36 10.83 -6.81
CA SER A 1 -5.99 10.63 -7.31
C SER A 1 -5.18 9.93 -6.23
N VAL A 2 -4.34 9.00 -6.63
CA VAL A 2 -3.43 8.29 -5.73
C VAL A 2 -2.34 9.25 -5.25
N SER A 3 -2.10 9.28 -3.94
CA SER A 3 -1.00 10.03 -3.33
C SER A 3 0.16 9.08 -3.05
N THR A 4 1.33 9.37 -3.61
CA THR A 4 2.52 8.54 -3.42
C THR A 4 3.18 8.79 -2.06
N TYR A 5 4.11 7.92 -1.66
CA TYR A 5 4.90 8.08 -0.42
C TYR A 5 5.60 9.43 -0.37
N VAL A 6 6.23 9.81 -1.49
CA VAL A 6 6.96 11.08 -1.61
C VAL A 6 6.04 12.28 -1.49
N GLU A 7 4.88 12.29 -2.15
CA GLU A 7 3.88 13.36 -2.05
C GLU A 7 3.29 13.45 -0.64
N SER A 8 2.87 12.31 -0.10
CA SER A 8 2.23 12.22 1.21
C SER A 8 3.13 12.60 2.38
N PHE A 9 4.45 12.47 2.23
CA PHE A 9 5.40 12.85 3.28
C PHE A 9 5.28 14.33 3.64
N SER A 10 5.15 15.21 2.65
CA SER A 10 5.01 16.65 2.85
C SER A 10 3.61 17.05 3.37
N GLU A 11 2.58 16.28 3.00
CA GLU A 11 1.19 16.53 3.35
C GLU A 11 0.79 15.91 4.70
N GLY A 12 1.61 14.98 5.22
CA GLY A 12 1.33 14.23 6.44
C GLY A 12 0.27 13.13 6.26
N HIS A 13 -0.12 12.81 4.99
CA HIS A 13 -1.10 11.77 4.70
C HIS A 13 -0.51 10.37 4.92
N ARG A 14 -1.21 9.52 5.69
CA ARG A 14 -0.79 8.14 5.97
C ARG A 14 -1.90 7.15 5.68
N SER A 15 -1.52 6.00 5.13
CA SER A 15 -2.38 4.85 4.88
C SER A 15 -1.68 3.60 5.43
N PHE A 16 -2.37 2.80 6.25
CA PHE A 16 -1.83 1.60 6.90
C PHE A 16 -0.52 1.84 7.69
N GLY A 17 -0.47 2.99 8.40
CA GLY A 17 0.63 3.33 9.30
C GLY A 17 1.84 4.03 8.66
N ASP A 18 1.90 4.15 7.33
CA ASP A 18 2.98 4.81 6.62
C ASP A 18 2.48 5.81 5.57
N TYR A 19 3.38 6.61 4.99
CA TYR A 19 3.04 7.60 3.97
C TYR A 19 2.61 6.93 2.66
N GLY A 20 1.75 7.62 1.90
CA GLY A 20 1.27 7.18 0.59
C GLY A 20 0.16 6.13 0.62
N ASP A 21 -0.56 6.06 -0.47
CA ASP A 21 -1.67 5.15 -0.64
C ASP A 21 -1.20 3.73 -0.96
N VAL A 22 -1.93 2.74 -0.46
CA VAL A 22 -1.80 1.34 -0.87
C VAL A 22 -2.80 1.10 -2.00
N ILE A 23 -2.28 0.77 -3.18
CA ILE A 23 -3.06 0.59 -4.40
C ILE A 23 -3.18 -0.87 -4.78
N VAL A 24 -4.28 -1.21 -5.43
CA VAL A 24 -4.50 -2.48 -6.13
C VAL A 24 -4.41 -2.20 -7.61
N TYR A 25 -3.49 -2.86 -8.30
CA TYR A 25 -3.28 -2.63 -9.72
C TYR A 25 -3.15 -3.93 -10.52
N GLU A 26 -3.51 -3.88 -11.79
CA GLU A 26 -3.36 -4.95 -12.76
C GLU A 26 -1.97 -4.86 -13.42
N ARG A 27 -1.22 -5.96 -13.38
CA ARG A 27 0.11 -6.00 -14.04
C ARG A 27 -0.04 -5.76 -15.53
N TYR A 28 0.62 -4.74 -16.05
CA TYR A 28 0.56 -4.34 -17.46
C TYR A 28 -0.87 -4.06 -17.95
N GLY A 29 -1.80 -3.70 -17.05
CA GLY A 29 -3.21 -3.50 -17.37
C GLY A 29 -3.94 -4.77 -17.81
N ASN A 30 -3.45 -5.96 -17.44
CA ASN A 30 -4.08 -7.23 -17.77
C ASN A 30 -5.08 -7.66 -16.68
N PRO A 31 -6.41 -7.60 -16.93
CA PRO A 31 -7.44 -7.95 -15.96
C PRO A 31 -7.49 -9.46 -15.64
N ASP A 32 -6.91 -10.31 -16.50
CA ASP A 32 -6.85 -11.76 -16.26
C ASP A 32 -5.69 -12.16 -15.33
N ALA A 33 -4.75 -11.23 -15.09
CA ALA A 33 -3.65 -11.46 -14.15
C ALA A 33 -4.10 -11.21 -12.70
N THR A 34 -3.49 -11.92 -11.74
CA THR A 34 -3.74 -11.64 -10.32
C THR A 34 -3.31 -10.21 -10.01
N PRO A 35 -4.21 -9.34 -9.51
CA PRO A 35 -3.87 -7.98 -9.12
C PRO A 35 -2.81 -7.95 -8.01
N ILE A 36 -2.01 -6.91 -8.02
CA ILE A 36 -0.98 -6.63 -7.01
C ILE A 36 -1.51 -5.58 -6.05
N ILE A 37 -1.23 -5.74 -4.76
CA ILE A 37 -1.58 -4.79 -3.71
C ILE A 37 -0.30 -4.29 -3.05
N HIS A 38 0.15 -3.10 -3.44
CA HIS A 38 1.40 -2.51 -2.97
C HIS A 38 1.25 -1.00 -2.78
N ARG A 39 2.21 -0.40 -2.07
CA ARG A 39 2.24 1.03 -1.81
C ARG A 39 2.77 1.81 -3.00
N ALA A 40 2.11 2.91 -3.33
CA ALA A 40 2.59 3.89 -4.30
C ALA A 40 3.75 4.68 -3.71
N MET A 41 4.97 4.54 -4.28
CA MET A 41 6.17 5.13 -3.71
C MET A 41 6.50 6.50 -4.31
N MET A 42 6.60 6.60 -5.61
CA MET A 42 6.86 7.86 -6.32
C MET A 42 6.27 7.82 -7.72
N ARG A 43 5.88 8.99 -8.24
CA ARG A 43 5.44 9.17 -9.61
C ARG A 43 6.60 9.62 -10.48
N LEU A 44 6.78 8.92 -11.59
CA LEU A 44 7.76 9.26 -12.62
C LEU A 44 7.02 9.89 -13.80
N GLU A 45 7.49 11.04 -14.28
CA GLU A 45 7.04 11.68 -15.51
C GLU A 45 8.12 11.46 -16.58
N TYR A 46 7.77 10.85 -17.69
CA TYR A 46 8.74 10.53 -18.75
C TYR A 46 8.98 11.71 -19.67
N ASN A 47 10.19 12.23 -19.66
CA ASN A 47 10.63 13.29 -20.54
C ASN A 47 11.15 12.72 -21.86
N GLN A 48 10.29 12.70 -22.89
CA GLN A 48 10.63 12.17 -24.22
C GLN A 48 11.80 12.91 -24.88
N THR A 49 11.91 14.22 -24.66
CA THR A 49 12.94 15.05 -25.30
C THR A 49 14.33 14.77 -24.70
N ALA A 50 14.40 14.60 -23.39
CA ALA A 50 15.64 14.36 -22.68
C ALA A 50 15.97 12.87 -22.49
N HIS A 51 15.04 11.96 -22.85
CA HIS A 51 15.13 10.53 -22.57
C HIS A 51 15.47 10.26 -21.10
N SER A 52 14.70 10.83 -20.20
CA SER A 52 14.92 10.84 -18.75
C SER A 52 13.60 10.83 -18.01
N PHE A 53 13.65 10.79 -16.69
CA PHE A 53 12.48 10.96 -15.85
C PHE A 53 12.56 12.25 -15.06
N ASP A 54 11.41 12.90 -14.90
CA ASP A 54 11.18 13.98 -13.95
C ASP A 54 10.38 13.42 -12.76
N VAL A 55 10.70 13.88 -11.55
CA VAL A 55 9.99 13.46 -10.31
C VAL A 55 9.67 14.70 -9.49
N PRO A 56 8.66 15.51 -9.92
CA PRO A 56 8.38 16.82 -9.33
C PRO A 56 8.08 16.77 -7.82
N SER A 57 7.53 15.67 -7.33
CA SER A 57 7.22 15.47 -5.92
C SER A 57 8.45 15.51 -5.00
N LEU A 58 9.66 15.21 -5.52
CA LEU A 58 10.90 15.32 -4.76
C LEU A 58 11.21 16.76 -4.34
N ALA A 59 10.70 17.76 -5.06
CA ALA A 59 10.88 19.17 -4.68
C ALA A 59 10.22 19.50 -3.32
N SER A 60 9.24 18.74 -2.90
CA SER A 60 8.54 18.92 -1.61
C SER A 60 9.20 18.16 -0.45
N LEU A 61 10.12 17.23 -0.73
CA LEU A 61 10.87 16.51 0.30
C LEU A 61 12.07 17.32 0.80
N PRO A 62 12.40 17.25 2.11
CA PRO A 62 13.65 17.75 2.61
C PRO A 62 14.85 17.09 1.90
N LEU A 63 15.88 17.86 1.55
CA LEU A 63 17.09 17.36 0.88
C LEU A 63 17.78 16.22 1.65
N SER A 64 17.63 16.16 2.96
CA SER A 64 18.14 15.06 3.79
C SER A 64 17.39 13.74 3.60
N LYS A 65 16.25 13.74 2.92
CA LYS A 65 15.37 12.56 2.73
C LYS A 65 15.51 11.91 1.36
N TRP A 66 16.27 12.48 0.46
CA TRP A 66 16.47 11.91 -0.87
C TRP A 66 17.81 12.30 -1.50
N GLY A 67 18.21 11.58 -2.53
CA GLY A 67 19.39 11.84 -3.35
C GLY A 67 19.16 11.44 -4.81
N ASN A 68 19.94 12.03 -5.71
CA ASN A 68 19.78 11.88 -7.17
C ASN A 68 21.04 11.35 -7.87
N GLY A 69 21.79 10.47 -7.20
CA GLY A 69 22.95 9.83 -7.81
C GLY A 69 24.16 10.74 -8.02
N GLY A 70 24.27 11.82 -7.25
CA GLY A 70 25.43 12.75 -7.30
C GLY A 70 25.28 13.85 -8.35
N LEU A 71 24.08 14.08 -8.86
CA LEU A 71 23.74 15.27 -9.63
C LEU A 71 23.68 16.50 -8.72
N GLU A 72 23.41 17.67 -9.31
CA GLU A 72 23.16 18.90 -8.55
C GLU A 72 22.12 18.69 -7.45
N GLU A 73 22.40 19.18 -6.26
CA GLU A 73 21.52 19.01 -5.11
C GLU A 73 20.12 19.63 -5.37
N GLY A 74 19.07 18.88 -5.04
CA GLY A 74 17.70 19.31 -5.27
C GLY A 74 17.20 19.17 -6.71
N ARG A 75 18.02 18.68 -7.63
CA ARG A 75 17.61 18.45 -9.01
C ARG A 75 16.71 17.22 -9.11
N TRP A 76 15.44 17.43 -9.42
CA TRP A 76 14.42 16.40 -9.59
C TRP A 76 13.99 16.16 -11.05
N TRP A 77 14.55 16.91 -11.99
CA TRP A 77 14.27 16.84 -13.43
C TRP A 77 15.45 16.27 -14.22
N ASN A 78 15.16 15.69 -15.38
CA ASN A 78 16.12 15.03 -16.26
C ASN A 78 17.00 14.02 -15.53
N LEU A 79 16.38 13.14 -14.74
CA LEU A 79 17.04 12.09 -13.99
C LEU A 79 17.21 10.85 -14.86
N SER A 80 18.43 10.31 -14.95
CA SER A 80 18.77 9.12 -15.75
C SER A 80 19.61 8.08 -15.01
N GLY A 81 20.07 8.39 -13.80
CA GLY A 81 20.83 7.50 -12.94
C GLY A 81 19.94 6.74 -11.95
N TRP A 82 20.05 7.08 -10.68
CA TRP A 82 19.18 6.53 -9.62
C TRP A 82 18.64 7.64 -8.74
N VAL A 83 17.52 7.33 -8.08
CA VAL A 83 16.97 8.16 -7.01
C VAL A 83 16.93 7.34 -5.74
N ASP A 84 17.48 7.91 -4.67
CA ASP A 84 17.44 7.37 -3.32
C ASP A 84 16.40 8.10 -2.50
N VAL A 85 15.54 7.35 -1.78
CA VAL A 85 14.69 7.88 -0.72
C VAL A 85 15.08 7.20 0.58
N TYR A 86 15.40 8.01 1.58
CA TYR A 86 15.93 7.54 2.86
C TYR A 86 14.83 7.37 3.91
N ASP A 87 15.08 6.45 4.85
CA ASP A 87 14.20 6.17 6.00
C ASP A 87 12.77 5.77 5.60
N VAL A 88 12.64 4.94 4.57
CA VAL A 88 11.35 4.46 4.08
C VAL A 88 10.84 3.33 4.99
N GLY A 89 9.56 3.44 5.37
CA GLY A 89 8.84 2.40 6.06
C GLY A 89 9.28 2.14 7.51
N TYR A 90 8.73 1.09 8.08
CA TYR A 90 8.93 0.73 9.51
C TYR A 90 10.35 0.28 9.86
N ARG A 91 11.20 0.01 8.88
CA ARG A 91 12.61 -0.37 9.04
C ARG A 91 13.60 0.70 8.64
N SER A 92 13.15 1.92 8.37
CA SER A 92 13.99 3.02 7.87
C SER A 92 14.88 2.57 6.70
N ALA A 93 14.26 1.91 5.73
CA ALA A 93 14.99 1.34 4.59
C ALA A 93 15.45 2.43 3.63
N LEU A 94 16.53 2.15 2.90
CA LEU A 94 16.88 2.88 1.70
C LEU A 94 16.05 2.35 0.53
N LEU A 95 15.25 3.20 -0.12
CA LEU A 95 14.68 2.88 -1.41
C LEU A 95 15.52 3.48 -2.52
N ARG A 96 16.24 2.64 -3.28
CA ARG A 96 17.00 3.05 -4.46
C ARG A 96 16.27 2.63 -5.72
N VAL A 97 15.77 3.60 -6.49
CA VAL A 97 15.14 3.39 -7.79
C VAL A 97 16.17 3.61 -8.89
N ASP A 98 16.49 2.56 -9.63
CA ASP A 98 17.42 2.59 -10.76
C ASP A 98 16.68 3.04 -12.04
N LEU A 99 16.72 4.33 -12.30
CA LEU A 99 16.11 4.93 -13.49
C LEU A 99 16.85 4.54 -14.77
N SER A 100 18.15 4.25 -14.70
CA SER A 100 18.93 3.84 -15.87
C SER A 100 18.45 2.50 -16.43
N SER A 101 18.11 1.57 -15.51
CA SER A 101 17.51 0.29 -15.88
C SER A 101 16.11 0.46 -16.46
N LEU A 102 15.30 1.37 -15.92
CA LEU A 102 13.97 1.69 -16.46
C LEU A 102 14.05 2.34 -17.85
N LEU A 103 14.97 3.28 -18.06
CA LEU A 103 15.18 3.91 -19.37
C LEU A 103 15.65 2.89 -20.42
N THR A 104 16.50 1.95 -20.02
CA THR A 104 16.91 0.85 -20.89
C THR A 104 15.70 -0.01 -21.29
N HIS A 105 14.85 -0.36 -20.33
CA HIS A 105 13.61 -1.09 -20.58
C HIS A 105 12.65 -0.30 -21.49
N TYR A 106 12.47 0.99 -21.24
CA TYR A 106 11.63 1.89 -22.07
C TYR A 106 12.13 1.91 -23.52
N SER A 107 13.45 2.00 -23.71
CA SER A 107 14.05 1.98 -25.05
C SER A 107 13.85 0.64 -25.78
N GLN A 108 13.93 -0.48 -25.05
CA GLN A 108 13.77 -1.82 -25.62
C GLN A 108 12.35 -2.12 -26.02
N GLU A 109 11.37 -1.70 -25.19
CA GLU A 109 9.95 -1.98 -25.39
C GLU A 109 9.19 -0.84 -26.12
N GLY A 110 9.88 0.25 -26.44
CA GLY A 110 9.27 1.42 -27.10
C GLY A 110 8.28 2.18 -26.21
N LEU A 111 8.50 2.18 -24.90
CA LEU A 111 7.61 2.82 -23.94
C LEU A 111 7.87 4.34 -23.87
N SER A 112 6.80 5.10 -23.56
CA SER A 112 6.87 6.56 -23.46
C SER A 112 5.77 7.12 -22.56
N HIS A 113 5.56 6.52 -21.38
CA HIS A 113 4.48 6.90 -20.49
C HIS A 113 4.98 7.25 -19.09
N ASP A 114 4.20 8.03 -18.39
CA ASP A 114 4.34 8.27 -16.96
C ASP A 114 3.86 7.07 -16.15
N GLY A 115 4.25 6.99 -14.88
CA GLY A 115 3.75 5.92 -14.03
C GLY A 115 4.27 5.99 -12.61
N ILE A 116 3.77 5.08 -11.80
CA ILE A 116 4.05 5.02 -10.37
C ILE A 116 5.00 3.84 -10.08
N ILE A 117 6.06 4.10 -9.33
CA ILE A 117 6.88 3.08 -8.70
C ILE A 117 6.14 2.56 -7.47
N THR A 118 6.03 1.23 -7.36
CA THR A 118 5.32 0.56 -6.28
C THR A 118 6.22 -0.38 -5.49
N MET A 119 5.92 -0.58 -4.21
CA MET A 119 6.67 -1.48 -3.33
C MET A 119 5.76 -2.08 -2.27
N GLY A 120 5.90 -3.37 -1.99
CA GLY A 120 5.28 -3.98 -0.81
C GLY A 120 6.00 -3.55 0.47
N ASP A 121 5.26 -3.19 1.51
CA ASP A 121 5.82 -2.69 2.78
C ASP A 121 6.83 -3.66 3.45
N HIS A 122 6.74 -4.96 3.13
CA HIS A 122 7.64 -6.00 3.62
C HIS A 122 8.70 -6.45 2.60
N ASN A 123 8.74 -5.84 1.42
CA ASN A 123 9.73 -6.16 0.38
C ASN A 123 11.07 -5.48 0.72
N LEU A 124 11.71 -5.96 1.77
CA LEU A 124 12.95 -5.43 2.32
C LEU A 124 14.05 -6.47 2.28
N GLN A 125 15.19 -6.11 1.71
CA GLN A 125 16.40 -6.92 1.69
C GLN A 125 17.38 -6.46 2.77
N PRO A 126 17.82 -7.33 3.70
CA PRO A 126 18.87 -6.98 4.66
C PRO A 126 20.19 -6.68 3.95
N THR A 127 20.89 -5.65 4.41
CA THR A 127 22.24 -5.26 3.96
C THR A 127 23.16 -5.11 5.17
N SER A 128 24.47 -4.87 4.96
CA SER A 128 25.41 -4.55 6.06
C SER A 128 25.01 -3.32 6.85
N ASP A 129 24.36 -2.35 6.19
CA ASP A 129 24.12 -1.00 6.71
C ASP A 129 22.64 -0.74 7.02
N GLY A 130 21.80 -1.80 7.01
CA GLY A 130 20.38 -1.70 7.29
C GLY A 130 19.49 -2.49 6.33
N TYR A 131 18.51 -1.83 5.72
CA TYR A 131 17.57 -2.48 4.80
C TYR A 131 17.50 -1.71 3.48
N LEU A 132 17.41 -2.47 2.38
CA LEU A 132 17.12 -1.95 1.05
C LEU A 132 15.67 -2.28 0.69
N GLY A 133 14.90 -1.28 0.28
CA GLY A 133 13.56 -1.47 -0.25
C GLY A 133 13.62 -2.06 -1.66
N VAL A 134 12.81 -3.09 -1.93
CA VAL A 134 12.75 -3.76 -3.22
C VAL A 134 11.44 -3.41 -3.90
N TYR A 135 11.51 -2.55 -4.92
CA TYR A 135 10.36 -2.08 -5.67
C TYR A 135 10.00 -3.02 -6.83
N ASP A 136 8.75 -3.00 -7.25
CA ASP A 136 8.18 -3.96 -8.19
C ASP A 136 8.79 -3.89 -9.58
N GLN A 137 9.21 -2.69 -10.01
CA GLN A 137 9.82 -2.41 -11.30
C GLN A 137 11.32 -2.79 -11.35
N SER A 138 11.89 -3.22 -10.21
CA SER A 138 13.28 -3.63 -10.13
C SER A 138 13.58 -4.82 -11.05
N PRO A 139 14.72 -4.80 -11.77
CA PRO A 139 15.17 -5.92 -12.61
C PRO A 139 15.28 -7.24 -11.84
N SER A 140 15.58 -7.19 -10.56
CA SER A 140 15.77 -8.36 -9.71
C SER A 140 14.48 -9.08 -9.33
N VAL A 141 13.34 -8.36 -9.34
CA VAL A 141 12.03 -8.90 -8.91
C VAL A 141 11.09 -9.06 -10.08
N SER A 142 11.04 -8.07 -10.97
CA SER A 142 10.25 -8.08 -12.20
C SER A 142 8.77 -8.46 -12.02
N ILE A 143 8.15 -7.96 -10.94
CA ILE A 143 6.72 -8.14 -10.71
C ILE A 143 5.94 -7.43 -11.82
N CYS A 144 6.27 -6.15 -12.06
CA CYS A 144 5.79 -5.34 -13.16
C CYS A 144 6.92 -4.39 -13.56
N ARG A 145 7.60 -4.67 -14.68
CA ARG A 145 8.78 -3.86 -15.12
C ARG A 145 8.40 -2.44 -15.51
N ASP A 146 7.18 -2.24 -15.96
CA ASP A 146 6.66 -0.91 -16.30
C ASP A 146 6.20 -0.19 -15.04
N PRO A 147 6.52 1.09 -14.87
CA PRO A 147 5.84 1.93 -13.89
C PRO A 147 4.32 1.86 -14.05
N VAL A 148 3.62 1.73 -12.94
CA VAL A 148 2.16 1.48 -12.93
C VAL A 148 1.44 2.71 -13.45
N ARG A 149 0.68 2.56 -14.53
CA ARG A 149 -0.17 3.62 -15.10
C ARG A 149 -1.42 3.84 -14.25
N ASP A 150 -1.94 5.04 -14.26
CA ASP A 150 -3.17 5.35 -13.50
C ASP A 150 -4.36 4.47 -13.93
N GLU A 151 -4.48 4.15 -15.23
CA GLU A 151 -5.53 3.27 -15.77
C GLU A 151 -5.41 1.79 -15.35
N TRP A 152 -4.27 1.36 -14.83
CA TRP A 152 -4.09 0.00 -14.30
C TRP A 152 -4.51 -0.13 -12.84
N ILE A 153 -4.78 0.99 -12.17
CA ILE A 153 -5.19 1.02 -10.77
C ILE A 153 -6.69 0.75 -10.68
N VAL A 154 -7.05 -0.39 -10.11
CA VAL A 154 -8.45 -0.81 -9.98
C VAL A 154 -9.06 -0.40 -8.65
N ALA A 155 -8.24 -0.18 -7.62
CA ALA A 155 -8.73 0.24 -6.30
C ALA A 155 -7.61 0.85 -5.44
N GLU A 156 -8.01 1.61 -4.42
CA GLU A 156 -7.19 1.98 -3.28
C GLU A 156 -7.65 1.21 -2.05
N ALA A 157 -6.73 0.66 -1.27
CA ALA A 157 -7.04 0.04 0.00
C ALA A 157 -7.37 1.13 1.03
N LYS A 158 -8.60 1.14 1.55
CA LYS A 158 -9.07 2.15 2.53
C LYS A 158 -9.27 1.56 3.93
N LEU A 159 -9.45 0.25 4.03
CA LEU A 159 -9.75 -0.45 5.27
C LEU A 159 -8.94 -1.73 5.37
N GLU A 160 -8.51 -2.03 6.57
CA GLU A 160 -7.91 -3.29 6.96
C GLU A 160 -8.82 -4.00 7.97
N LEU A 161 -9.07 -5.29 7.74
CA LEU A 161 -9.65 -6.15 8.76
C LEU A 161 -8.51 -6.93 9.41
N PRO A 162 -8.06 -6.51 10.61
CA PRO A 162 -6.91 -7.11 11.25
C PRO A 162 -7.11 -8.61 11.43
N TRP A 163 -6.04 -9.38 11.21
CA TRP A 163 -5.96 -10.82 11.41
C TRP A 163 -6.89 -11.69 10.55
N LEU A 164 -7.81 -11.13 9.77
CA LEU A 164 -8.75 -11.92 8.98
C LEU A 164 -8.02 -12.76 7.91
N GLY A 165 -6.91 -12.25 7.37
CA GLY A 165 -6.02 -13.01 6.47
C GLY A 165 -5.50 -14.31 7.07
N LEU A 166 -5.33 -14.39 8.39
CA LEU A 166 -4.91 -15.62 9.09
C LEU A 166 -5.96 -16.75 8.98
N VAL A 167 -7.24 -16.41 8.86
CA VAL A 167 -8.31 -17.41 8.66
C VAL A 167 -8.06 -18.18 7.38
N LYS A 168 -7.76 -17.47 6.28
CA LYS A 168 -7.44 -18.08 4.98
C LYS A 168 -6.21 -18.99 5.09
N LEU A 169 -5.14 -18.50 5.71
CA LEU A 169 -3.91 -19.26 5.89
C LEU A 169 -4.13 -20.50 6.76
N TRP A 170 -4.94 -20.38 7.81
CA TRP A 170 -5.28 -21.49 8.68
C TRP A 170 -6.11 -22.56 7.96
N VAL A 171 -7.15 -22.15 7.24
CA VAL A 171 -8.02 -23.08 6.48
C VAL A 171 -7.24 -23.81 5.40
N ASN A 172 -6.30 -23.13 4.75
CA ASN A 172 -5.46 -23.73 3.69
C ASN A 172 -4.30 -24.57 4.25
N GLY A 173 -4.00 -24.52 5.55
CA GLY A 173 -2.84 -25.17 6.13
C GLY A 173 -1.51 -24.46 5.88
N ASP A 174 -1.54 -23.26 5.33
CA ASP A 174 -0.36 -22.48 4.91
C ASP A 174 0.12 -21.50 5.99
N MET A 175 -0.28 -21.67 7.25
CA MET A 175 0.08 -20.73 8.32
C MET A 175 1.60 -20.77 8.57
N PRO A 176 2.33 -19.66 8.41
CA PRO A 176 3.75 -19.61 8.65
C PRO A 176 4.11 -19.98 10.09
N ALA A 177 5.17 -20.77 10.27
CA ALA A 177 5.63 -21.21 11.60
C ALA A 177 6.01 -20.04 12.54
N ASN A 178 6.41 -18.91 11.97
CA ASN A 178 6.77 -17.67 12.67
C ASN A 178 5.59 -16.71 12.86
N THR A 179 4.35 -17.15 12.64
CA THR A 179 3.16 -16.30 12.91
C THR A 179 3.14 -15.89 14.39
N PRO A 180 3.12 -14.59 14.72
CA PRO A 180 3.15 -14.13 16.10
C PRO A 180 1.97 -14.66 16.91
N GLU A 181 2.23 -15.12 18.13
CA GLU A 181 1.19 -15.67 19.01
C GLU A 181 0.09 -14.66 19.36
N ASN A 182 0.46 -13.38 19.50
CA ASN A 182 -0.52 -12.31 19.72
C ASN A 182 -1.48 -12.16 18.54
N SER A 183 -1.05 -12.39 17.30
CA SER A 183 -1.92 -12.32 16.12
C SER A 183 -2.95 -13.45 16.11
N LYS A 184 -2.55 -14.66 16.50
CA LYS A 184 -3.47 -15.81 16.67
C LYS A 184 -4.48 -15.54 17.78
N THR A 185 -4.01 -15.07 18.92
CA THR A 185 -4.86 -14.74 20.08
C THR A 185 -5.86 -13.64 19.73
N ASN A 186 -5.40 -12.56 19.08
CA ASN A 186 -6.26 -11.46 18.68
C ASN A 186 -7.33 -11.88 17.65
N LEU A 187 -6.97 -12.76 16.70
CA LEU A 187 -7.96 -13.35 15.79
C LEU A 187 -9.04 -14.13 16.55
N LEU A 188 -8.64 -14.99 17.50
CA LEU A 188 -9.60 -15.77 18.29
C LEU A 188 -10.50 -14.87 19.14
N VAL A 189 -9.96 -13.80 19.74
CA VAL A 189 -10.73 -12.80 20.48
C VAL A 189 -11.71 -12.09 19.55
N LEU A 190 -11.29 -11.67 18.35
CA LEU A 190 -12.16 -11.04 17.36
C LEU A 190 -13.32 -11.97 16.97
N LEU A 191 -13.03 -13.22 16.66
CA LEU A 191 -14.05 -14.21 16.30
C LEU A 191 -15.01 -14.48 17.47
N ALA A 192 -14.50 -14.59 18.69
CA ALA A 192 -15.33 -14.74 19.89
C ALA A 192 -16.26 -13.51 20.08
N LEU A 193 -15.77 -12.29 19.92
CA LEU A 193 -16.56 -11.07 20.02
C LEU A 193 -17.65 -11.00 18.94
N LEU A 194 -17.36 -11.42 17.72
CA LEU A 194 -18.35 -11.47 16.63
C LEU A 194 -19.52 -12.40 16.93
N ILE A 195 -19.31 -13.42 17.77
CA ILE A 195 -20.38 -14.36 18.19
C ILE A 195 -21.04 -13.89 19.49
N VAL A 196 -20.23 -13.56 20.50
CA VAL A 196 -20.71 -13.28 21.87
C VAL A 196 -21.49 -11.97 21.94
N VAL A 197 -21.04 -10.92 21.21
CA VAL A 197 -21.71 -9.61 21.29
C VAL A 197 -23.15 -9.66 20.76
N PRO A 198 -23.45 -10.21 19.57
CA PRO A 198 -24.84 -10.35 19.11
C PRO A 198 -25.70 -11.20 20.08
N LEU A 199 -25.18 -12.33 20.55
CA LEU A 199 -25.89 -13.17 21.50
C LEU A 199 -26.18 -12.46 22.83
N ALA A 200 -25.24 -11.67 23.33
CA ALA A 200 -25.44 -10.88 24.54
C ALA A 200 -26.51 -9.79 24.35
N ILE A 201 -26.53 -9.14 23.17
CA ILE A 201 -27.53 -8.15 22.81
C ILE A 201 -28.91 -8.79 22.73
N ASP A 202 -29.03 -9.95 22.08
CA ASP A 202 -30.29 -10.69 21.97
C ASP A 202 -30.80 -11.14 23.34
N LEU A 203 -29.92 -11.70 24.17
CA LEU A 203 -30.24 -12.12 25.52
C LEU A 203 -30.68 -10.93 26.40
N ALA A 204 -29.95 -9.82 26.34
CA ALA A 204 -30.34 -8.59 27.04
C ALA A 204 -31.72 -8.08 26.57
N GLY A 205 -31.96 -8.12 25.26
CA GLY A 205 -33.26 -7.79 24.67
C GLY A 205 -34.41 -8.66 25.21
N LEU A 206 -34.22 -9.98 25.30
CA LEU A 206 -35.20 -10.91 25.87
C LEU A 206 -35.46 -10.66 27.36
N VAL A 207 -34.40 -10.36 28.13
CA VAL A 207 -34.56 -10.04 29.56
C VAL A 207 -35.35 -8.74 29.75
N LEU A 208 -35.06 -7.70 28.96
CA LEU A 208 -35.77 -6.43 29.00
C LEU A 208 -37.24 -6.59 28.60
N GLN A 209 -37.54 -7.36 27.56
CA GLN A 209 -38.91 -7.67 27.13
C GLN A 209 -39.72 -8.39 28.22
N ARG A 210 -39.12 -9.34 28.95
CA ARG A 210 -39.76 -9.99 30.10
C ARG A 210 -40.09 -9.01 31.24
N ARG A 211 -39.37 -7.87 31.32
CA ARG A 211 -39.66 -6.78 32.28
C ARG A 211 -40.60 -5.72 31.72
N GLY A 212 -41.23 -5.96 30.56
CA GLY A 212 -42.13 -5.01 29.92
C GLY A 212 -41.45 -3.84 29.20
N ILE A 213 -40.13 -3.88 29.06
CA ILE A 213 -39.35 -2.85 28.36
C ILE A 213 -39.05 -3.38 26.95
N ASP A 214 -39.53 -2.69 25.92
CA ASP A 214 -39.18 -3.03 24.53
C ASP A 214 -38.02 -2.19 24.06
N PRO A 215 -36.77 -2.71 24.09
CA PRO A 215 -35.55 -1.95 23.72
C PRO A 215 -35.50 -1.59 22.25
N TRP A 216 -36.30 -2.25 21.41
CA TRP A 216 -36.29 -2.06 19.96
C TRP A 216 -37.49 -1.24 19.44
N ALA A 217 -38.38 -0.77 20.31
CA ALA A 217 -39.58 -0.03 19.93
C ALA A 217 -39.27 1.21 19.10
N THR A 218 -38.31 2.00 19.54
CA THR A 218 -37.86 3.23 18.84
C THR A 218 -37.18 2.94 17.49
N LEU A 219 -36.44 1.85 17.37
CA LEU A 219 -35.81 1.45 16.11
C LEU A 219 -36.84 0.98 15.10
N ARG A 220 -37.82 0.16 15.55
CA ARG A 220 -38.94 -0.30 14.71
C ARG A 220 -39.79 0.86 14.21
N GLU A 221 -40.02 1.86 15.05
CA GLU A 221 -40.80 3.04 14.67
C GLU A 221 -40.06 3.92 13.63
N ARG A 222 -38.73 4.09 13.77
CA ARG A 222 -37.93 4.78 12.77
C ARG A 222 -37.89 4.06 11.42
N LEU A 223 -37.76 2.74 11.41
CA LEU A 223 -37.78 1.95 10.18
C LEU A 223 -39.14 1.95 9.48
N ARG A 224 -40.24 2.12 10.25
CA ARG A 224 -41.58 2.29 9.68
C ARG A 224 -41.85 3.65 9.07
N ARG A 225 -41.20 4.71 9.59
CA ARG A 225 -41.37 6.09 9.08
C ARG A 225 -40.45 6.39 7.90
N GLY A 226 -39.48 5.54 7.61
CA GLY A 226 -38.53 5.69 6.48
C GLY A 226 -38.97 4.94 5.21
N LYS A 227 -40.17 4.41 5.17
CA LYS A 227 -40.87 3.91 3.98
C LYS A 227 -42.04 4.83 3.65
#